data_4f0ea71cf7e84448188085ddced5a032
#
_entry.id   4f0ea71cf7e84448188085ddced5a032
#
_cell.length_a   1.000
_cell.length_b   1.000
_cell.length_c   1.000
_cell.angle_alpha   90.00
_cell.angle_beta   90.00
_cell.angle_gamma   90.00
#
_symmetry.space_group_name_H-M   'P 1'
#
loop_
_entity.id
_entity.type
_entity.pdbx_description
1 polymer ?
#
loop_
_entity_poly.entity_id
_entity_poly.type
_entity_poly.pdbx_seq_one_letter_code
_entity_poly.pdbx_strand_id
1 'polypeptide(L)'
;MIQNTQALFSLRDYLSKKIVGQSRLVERLIMALLADGHLLVEGAPGLAKTRAIRALADGLKGDFQRIQFTPDLLPGDVTGTDIFRPQTGNFEFQSGPIFHNLVLADEINRAPAKVQ
;
A
#
# COMPACT_ATOMS: atom_id res chain seq x y z
N MET A 1 9.99 -1.76 13.09
CA MET A 1 10.18 -3.21 13.33
C MET A 1 9.35 -3.65 14.53
N ILE A 2 8.68 -4.77 14.42
CA ILE A 2 7.94 -5.36 15.52
C ILE A 2 8.94 -6.07 16.42
N GLN A 3 9.07 -5.58 17.65
CA GLN A 3 10.04 -6.12 18.59
C GLN A 3 9.41 -7.06 19.62
N ASN A 4 8.09 -7.16 19.61
CA ASN A 4 7.34 -7.96 20.58
C ASN A 4 6.53 -9.03 19.86
N THR A 5 6.85 -10.30 20.13
CA THR A 5 6.15 -11.44 19.53
C THR A 5 4.65 -11.43 19.87
N GLN A 6 4.29 -10.99 21.05
CA GLN A 6 2.89 -10.93 21.46
C GLN A 6 2.12 -9.87 20.67
N ALA A 7 2.75 -8.74 20.34
CA ALA A 7 2.14 -7.73 19.48
C ALA A 7 1.87 -8.30 18.09
N LEU A 8 2.77 -9.14 17.59
CA LEU A 8 2.61 -9.80 16.29
C LEU A 8 1.42 -10.77 16.30
N PHE A 9 1.28 -11.58 17.34
CA PHE A 9 0.13 -12.48 17.48
C PHE A 9 -1.17 -11.71 17.63
N SER A 10 -1.17 -10.60 18.36
CA SER A 10 -2.33 -9.75 18.51
C SER A 10 -2.75 -9.15 17.15
N LEU A 11 -1.80 -8.73 16.33
CA LEU A 11 -2.06 -8.22 14.99
C LEU A 11 -2.67 -9.30 14.11
N ARG A 12 -2.12 -10.52 14.14
CA ARG A 12 -2.65 -11.64 13.36
C ARG A 12 -4.09 -11.95 13.77
N ASP A 13 -4.39 -11.97 15.05
CA ASP A 13 -5.74 -12.23 15.54
C ASP A 13 -6.70 -11.12 15.13
N TYR A 14 -6.27 -9.87 15.20
CA TYR A 14 -7.06 -8.73 14.77
C TYR A 14 -7.42 -8.84 13.28
N LEU A 15 -6.43 -9.14 12.44
CA LEU A 15 -6.65 -9.29 11.00
C LEU A 15 -7.56 -10.48 10.68
N SER A 16 -7.39 -11.59 11.39
CA SER A 16 -8.22 -12.78 11.19
C SER A 16 -9.69 -12.53 11.51
N LYS A 17 -9.97 -11.67 12.48
CA LYS A 17 -11.34 -11.26 12.80
C LYS A 17 -11.94 -10.32 11.77
N LYS A 18 -11.11 -9.43 11.20
CA LYS A 18 -11.56 -8.48 10.18
C LYS A 18 -11.73 -9.12 8.81
N ILE A 19 -10.93 -10.16 8.51
CA ILE A 19 -10.89 -10.79 7.19
C ILE A 19 -11.20 -12.26 7.34
N VAL A 20 -12.47 -12.59 7.27
CA VAL A 20 -12.92 -13.98 7.40
C VAL A 20 -12.65 -14.74 6.11
N GLY A 21 -12.09 -15.95 6.23
CA GLY A 21 -11.85 -16.84 5.10
C GLY A 21 -10.59 -16.56 4.29
N GLN A 22 -9.73 -15.65 4.76
CA GLN A 22 -8.51 -15.26 4.05
C GLN A 22 -7.27 -15.42 4.94
N SER A 23 -7.18 -16.54 5.65
CA SER A 23 -6.07 -16.77 6.59
C SER A 23 -4.70 -16.75 5.91
N ARG A 24 -4.61 -17.31 4.70
CA ARG A 24 -3.35 -17.33 3.96
C ARG A 24 -2.90 -15.91 3.58
N LEU A 25 -3.83 -15.06 3.17
CA LEU A 25 -3.54 -13.66 2.85
C LEU A 25 -3.04 -12.93 4.09
N VAL A 26 -3.68 -13.12 5.23
CA VAL A 26 -3.26 -12.53 6.51
C VAL A 26 -1.84 -12.93 6.86
N GLU A 27 -1.51 -14.22 6.77
CA GLU A 27 -0.16 -14.72 7.07
C GLU A 27 0.89 -14.11 6.14
N ARG A 28 0.59 -14.02 4.84
CA ARG A 28 1.51 -13.47 3.86
C ARG A 28 1.73 -11.97 4.08
N LEU A 29 0.69 -11.23 4.45
CA LEU A 29 0.82 -9.81 4.80
C LEU A 29 1.75 -9.61 5.98
N ILE A 30 1.61 -10.44 7.02
CA ILE A 30 2.48 -10.36 8.19
C ILE A 30 3.92 -10.72 7.82
N MET A 31 4.12 -11.73 6.98
CA MET A 31 5.46 -12.10 6.51
C MET A 31 6.12 -10.96 5.74
N ALA A 32 5.38 -10.31 4.85
CA ALA A 32 5.90 -9.17 4.09
C ALA A 32 6.28 -8.01 5.02
N LEU A 33 5.47 -7.76 6.03
CA LEU A 33 5.74 -6.73 7.02
C LEU A 33 7.03 -7.02 7.80
N LEU A 34 7.20 -8.26 8.25
CA LEU A 34 8.40 -8.67 9.00
C LEU A 34 9.66 -8.61 8.16
N ALA A 35 9.54 -8.95 6.88
CA ALA A 35 10.66 -8.93 5.95
C ALA A 35 10.95 -7.54 5.38
N ASP A 36 10.11 -6.55 5.72
CA ASP A 36 10.16 -5.21 5.14
C ASP A 36 10.13 -5.28 3.60
N GLY A 37 9.24 -6.11 3.09
CA GLY A 37 9.18 -6.44 1.68
C GLY A 37 7.85 -6.12 1.04
N HIS A 38 7.63 -6.76 -0.08
CA HIS A 38 6.43 -6.55 -0.90
C HIS A 38 5.67 -7.85 -1.09
N LEU A 39 4.38 -7.75 -1.31
CA LEU A 39 3.52 -8.89 -1.55
C LEU A 39 2.76 -8.68 -2.85
N LEU A 40 2.86 -9.65 -3.75
CA LEU A 40 2.06 -9.69 -4.96
C LEU A 40 0.85 -10.58 -4.71
N VAL A 41 -0.35 -10.01 -4.88
CA VAL A 41 -1.60 -10.74 -4.73
C VAL A 41 -2.27 -10.84 -6.09
N GLU A 42 -2.37 -12.05 -6.62
CA GLU A 42 -3.02 -12.32 -7.89
C GLU A 42 -4.41 -12.93 -7.66
N GLY A 43 -5.29 -12.71 -8.61
CA GLY A 43 -6.63 -13.28 -8.57
C GLY A 43 -7.69 -12.27 -8.98
N ALA A 44 -8.95 -12.68 -8.85
CA ALA A 44 -10.07 -11.82 -9.20
C ALA A 44 -10.04 -10.54 -8.38
N PRO A 45 -10.29 -9.37 -8.99
CA PRO A 45 -10.38 -8.12 -8.25
C PRO A 45 -11.52 -8.22 -7.24
N GLY A 46 -11.31 -7.70 -6.04
CA GLY A 46 -12.33 -7.80 -5.03
C GLY A 46 -12.03 -6.95 -3.82
N LEU A 47 -13.09 -6.67 -3.07
CA LEU A 47 -13.04 -5.87 -1.86
C LEU A 47 -12.19 -6.52 -0.76
N ALA A 48 -12.04 -7.85 -0.80
CA ALA A 48 -11.29 -8.57 0.23
C ALA A 48 -9.83 -8.14 0.29
N LYS A 49 -9.19 -7.90 -0.87
CA LYS A 49 -7.80 -7.46 -0.93
C LYS A 49 -7.63 -6.07 -0.31
N THR A 50 -8.48 -5.13 -0.70
CA THR A 50 -8.44 -3.77 -0.18
C THR A 50 -8.75 -3.76 1.31
N ARG A 51 -9.73 -4.54 1.74
CA ARG A 51 -10.12 -4.63 3.14
C ARG A 51 -8.98 -5.17 3.99
N ALA A 52 -8.26 -6.18 3.49
CA ALA A 52 -7.12 -6.77 4.19
C ALA A 52 -6.01 -5.75 4.45
N ILE A 53 -5.63 -5.00 3.41
CA ILE A 53 -4.57 -4.00 3.53
C ILE A 53 -5.01 -2.84 4.43
N ARG A 54 -6.26 -2.40 4.31
CA ARG A 54 -6.79 -1.33 5.15
C ARG A 54 -6.84 -1.76 6.63
N ALA A 55 -7.25 -2.99 6.89
CA ALA A 55 -7.24 -3.52 8.25
C ALA A 55 -5.83 -3.60 8.82
N LEU A 56 -4.85 -3.97 8.00
CA LEU A 56 -3.44 -3.99 8.42
C LEU A 56 -2.97 -2.58 8.78
N ALA A 57 -3.27 -1.59 7.97
CA ALA A 57 -2.90 -0.21 8.23
C ALA A 57 -3.52 0.31 9.52
N ASP A 58 -4.79 0.00 9.75
CA ASP A 58 -5.49 0.38 10.98
C ASP A 58 -4.86 -0.28 12.22
N GLY A 59 -4.52 -1.56 12.11
CA GLY A 59 -3.90 -2.31 13.20
C GLY A 59 -2.51 -1.82 13.56
N LEU A 60 -1.77 -1.30 12.59
CA LEU A 60 -0.41 -0.77 12.80
C LEU A 60 -0.41 0.73 13.10
N LYS A 61 -1.54 1.40 12.96
CA LYS A 61 -1.62 2.86 13.00
C LYS A 61 -0.69 3.49 11.98
N GLY A 62 -0.51 2.79 10.87
CA GLY A 62 0.40 3.19 9.81
C GLY A 62 -0.24 4.11 8.78
N ASP A 63 0.62 4.69 7.98
CA ASP A 63 0.26 5.54 6.87
C ASP A 63 -0.08 4.66 5.67
N PHE A 64 -1.28 4.79 5.13
CA PHE A 64 -1.80 3.93 4.07
C PHE A 64 -2.26 4.77 2.88
N GLN A 65 -1.92 4.29 1.68
CA GLN A 65 -2.38 4.90 0.44
C GLN A 65 -2.75 3.81 -0.57
N ARG A 66 -3.89 3.96 -1.20
CA ARG A 66 -4.29 3.13 -2.34
C ARG A 66 -4.00 3.87 -3.64
N ILE A 67 -3.33 3.20 -4.56
CA ILE A 67 -3.08 3.74 -5.90
C ILE A 67 -3.82 2.85 -6.90
N GLN A 68 -4.80 3.41 -7.59
CA GLN A 68 -5.53 2.73 -8.66
C GLN A 68 -4.78 2.99 -9.97
N PHE A 69 -4.22 1.95 -10.57
CA PHE A 69 -3.48 2.08 -11.81
C PHE A 69 -4.44 2.05 -13.00
N THR A 70 -4.21 2.96 -13.94
CA THR A 70 -5.05 3.13 -15.13
C THR A 70 -4.17 3.30 -16.37
N PRO A 71 -4.70 3.08 -17.61
CA PRO A 71 -3.90 3.21 -18.83
C PRO A 71 -3.37 4.61 -19.12
N ASP A 72 -3.99 5.64 -18.56
CA ASP A 72 -3.58 7.03 -18.74
C ASP A 72 -2.70 7.58 -17.61
N LEU A 73 -2.35 6.74 -16.64
CA LEU A 73 -1.51 7.13 -15.52
C LEU A 73 -0.10 7.48 -15.99
N LEU A 74 0.44 8.58 -15.46
CA LEU A 74 1.81 9.01 -15.75
C LEU A 74 2.73 8.68 -14.59
N PRO A 75 4.04 8.46 -14.82
CA PRO A 75 4.97 8.21 -13.73
C PRO A 75 4.93 9.27 -12.63
N GLY A 76 4.80 10.54 -12.99
CA GLY A 76 4.72 11.64 -12.03
C GLY A 76 3.47 11.60 -11.15
N ASP A 77 2.40 10.93 -11.61
CA ASP A 77 1.19 10.75 -10.79
C ASP A 77 1.46 9.85 -9.59
N VAL A 78 2.46 8.99 -9.69
CA VAL A 78 2.82 8.03 -8.65
C VAL A 78 3.94 8.56 -7.76
N THR A 79 5.00 9.06 -8.36
CA THR A 79 6.23 9.47 -7.66
C THR A 79 6.24 10.92 -7.21
N GLY A 80 5.38 11.74 -7.78
CA GLY A 80 5.38 13.16 -7.52
C GLY A 80 6.05 13.95 -8.61
N THR A 81 5.98 15.26 -8.50
CA THR A 81 6.48 16.16 -9.53
C THR A 81 6.88 17.50 -8.93
N ASP A 82 7.72 18.25 -9.65
CA ASP A 82 8.08 19.61 -9.28
C ASP A 82 6.95 20.56 -9.67
N ILE A 83 6.58 21.42 -8.74
CA ILE A 83 5.55 22.42 -8.95
C ILE A 83 6.19 23.80 -8.85
N PHE A 84 5.92 24.64 -9.86
CA PHE A 84 6.39 26.02 -9.85
C PHE A 84 5.55 26.87 -8.91
N ARG A 85 6.23 27.60 -8.02
CA ARG A 85 5.59 28.52 -7.09
C ARG A 85 5.84 29.95 -7.54
N PRO A 86 4.86 30.66 -8.13
CA PRO A 86 5.04 32.04 -8.60
C PRO A 86 5.44 33.00 -7.48
N GLN A 87 4.99 32.75 -6.26
CA GLN A 87 5.25 33.61 -5.12
C GLN A 87 6.74 33.68 -4.75
N THR A 88 7.46 32.59 -4.94
CA THR A 88 8.89 32.48 -4.62
C THR A 88 9.77 32.43 -5.86
N GLY A 89 9.19 32.18 -7.04
CA GLY A 89 9.92 31.96 -8.28
C GLY A 89 10.68 30.65 -8.34
N ASN A 90 10.42 29.72 -7.43
CA ASN A 90 11.13 28.46 -7.31
C ASN A 90 10.22 27.28 -7.61
N PHE A 91 10.83 26.13 -7.93
CA PHE A 91 10.15 24.85 -8.02
C PHE A 91 10.21 24.13 -6.68
N GLU A 92 9.10 23.54 -6.28
CA GLU A 92 9.04 22.70 -5.09
C GLU A 92 8.59 21.31 -5.49
N PHE A 93 9.27 20.27 -4.99
CA PHE A 93 8.85 18.90 -5.23
C PHE A 93 7.63 18.58 -4.39
N GLN A 94 6.56 18.12 -5.07
CA GLN A 94 5.37 17.61 -4.41
C GLN A 94 5.37 16.10 -4.48
N SER A 95 5.44 15.44 -3.32
CA SER A 95 5.47 13.99 -3.23
C SER A 95 4.19 13.37 -3.76
N GLY A 96 4.33 12.29 -4.52
CA GLY A 96 3.21 11.52 -5.00
C GLY A 96 2.74 10.49 -3.97
N PRO A 97 1.68 9.74 -4.30
CA PRO A 97 1.07 8.78 -3.38
C PRO A 97 1.97 7.61 -2.99
N ILE A 98 3.07 7.36 -3.71
CA ILE A 98 3.98 6.27 -3.37
C ILE A 98 4.73 6.53 -2.06
N PHE A 99 4.81 7.79 -1.62
CA PHE A 99 5.53 8.15 -0.39
C PHE A 99 4.64 7.95 0.83
N HIS A 100 4.32 6.69 1.10
CA HIS A 100 3.55 6.25 2.25
C HIS A 100 4.16 4.95 2.77
N ASN A 101 3.91 4.63 4.02
CA ASN A 101 4.48 3.43 4.63
C ASN A 101 3.87 2.14 4.09
N LEU A 102 2.55 2.17 3.84
CA LEU A 102 1.82 1.06 3.23
C LEU A 102 1.14 1.55 1.98
N VAL A 103 1.43 0.91 0.87
CA VAL A 103 0.84 1.25 -0.42
C VAL A 103 0.18 0.02 -1.02
N LEU A 104 -1.10 0.16 -1.38
CA LEU A 104 -1.80 -0.83 -2.17
C LEU A 104 -1.79 -0.37 -3.63
N ALA A 105 -1.00 -1.05 -4.46
CA ALA A 105 -0.99 -0.82 -5.91
C ALA A 105 -2.03 -1.74 -6.54
N ASP A 106 -3.21 -1.18 -6.82
CA ASP A 106 -4.33 -1.94 -7.33
C ASP A 106 -4.36 -1.90 -8.86
N GLU A 107 -4.55 -3.07 -9.46
CA GLU A 107 -4.60 -3.24 -10.92
C GLU A 107 -3.34 -2.69 -11.64
N ILE A 108 -2.17 -3.00 -11.09
CA ILE A 108 -0.90 -2.48 -11.58
C ILE A 108 -0.63 -2.85 -13.04
N ASN A 109 -1.16 -3.99 -13.49
CA ASN A 109 -0.99 -4.45 -14.87
C ASN A 109 -1.74 -3.60 -15.91
N ARG A 110 -2.64 -2.72 -15.48
CA ARG A 110 -3.37 -1.83 -16.38
C ARG A 110 -2.56 -0.58 -16.76
N ALA A 111 -1.57 -0.24 -15.98
CA ALA A 111 -0.74 0.93 -16.23
C ALA A 111 0.20 0.72 -17.42
N PRO A 112 0.63 1.80 -18.09
CA PRO A 112 1.69 1.70 -19.10
C PRO A 112 2.98 1.12 -18.48
N ALA A 113 3.78 0.44 -19.30
CA ALA A 113 5.01 -0.19 -18.81
C ALA A 113 5.96 0.79 -18.12
N LYS A 114 6.00 2.03 -18.58
CA LYS A 114 6.87 3.06 -18.00
C LYS A 114 6.46 3.47 -16.58
N VAL A 115 5.23 3.18 -16.17
CA VAL A 115 4.74 3.47 -14.83
C VAL A 115 5.02 2.30 -13.88
N GLN A 116 4.95 1.08 -14.38
CA GLN A 116 5.20 -0.11 -13.58
C GLN A 116 6.66 -0.19 -13.15
#